data_4596473bdfc64c877c89731880da4eaa
#
_entry.id   4596473bdfc64c877c89731880da4eaa
#
_cell.length_a   1.000
_cell.length_b   1.000
_cell.length_c   1.000
_cell.angle_alpha   90.00
_cell.angle_beta   90.00
_cell.angle_gamma   90.00
#
_symmetry.space_group_name_H-M   'P 1'
#
loop_
_entity.id
_entity.type
_entity.pdbx_description
1 polymer ?
#
loop_
_entity_poly.entity_id
_entity_poly.type
_entity_poly.pdbx_seq_one_letter_code
_entity_poly.pdbx_strand_id
1 'polypeptide(L)'
;MKERTYICCDLKSFYASVECIERGLNPLDTNLVVADLSRTEKTICLAVTPSLKSYGISGRARLFEVIQRVKEVNAQRQRNTPGRQFTGASSHDPEVRRNPSLALDYIVAPPRMAHYIDWSTRVYSVYLKHVAPEDIYPYSIDEVFIDATSYLQTYHLSAREFARKIILDILQTTGITAAAGIGTNLYLAKVAMDIGAKHVPADEYGVRIAELDEMGYRRSFWTHRPLTDFWRVGKGYAAKLEANGLYTMGDIARCSIGQPTDYHNEELLYKLFGVNAELLIDHAWGWEPCTIADIKAYKPENKSIVSGQILQYPYPFEKARLVIQEMADALALELVDKRLATNQLVLTVGYDIENLKGTAYTGEVTTDRYGRKIPKHAHGTVNLDGYTSSGEELLKAATSLYDRIVDKTLLARRLTLCANHLLDESSVPEDLPEQIDLFTDYSAKEKQKKEADTAHARERKLQETMLDIKKRFGKNAILKGLNLEDGATARERNNQIGGHKA
;
A
#
# COMPACT_ATOMS: atom_id res chain seq x y z
N MET A 1 -16.07 -28.45 12.40
CA MET A 1 -15.59 -27.82 11.14
C MET A 1 -14.52 -28.73 10.56
N LYS A 2 -14.46 -28.90 9.23
CA LYS A 2 -13.31 -29.61 8.61
C LYS A 2 -12.05 -28.81 8.92
N GLU A 3 -11.01 -29.48 9.37
CA GLU A 3 -9.70 -28.90 9.59
C GLU A 3 -9.18 -28.33 8.25
N ARG A 4 -8.89 -27.03 8.19
CA ARG A 4 -8.39 -26.37 6.98
C ARG A 4 -6.89 -26.16 7.08
N THR A 5 -6.26 -26.09 5.93
CA THR A 5 -4.84 -25.79 5.84
C THR A 5 -4.63 -24.65 4.86
N TYR A 6 -4.12 -23.53 5.34
CA TYR A 6 -3.78 -22.36 4.52
C TYR A 6 -2.27 -22.23 4.41
N ILE A 7 -1.83 -21.77 3.25
CA ILE A 7 -0.42 -21.44 2.97
C ILE A 7 -0.38 -19.97 2.60
N CYS A 8 0.46 -19.19 3.28
CA CYS A 8 0.81 -17.82 2.91
C CYS A 8 2.21 -17.84 2.31
N CYS A 9 2.38 -17.42 1.06
CA CYS A 9 3.66 -17.33 0.38
C CYS A 9 4.04 -15.87 0.13
N ASP A 10 5.30 -15.50 0.41
CA ASP A 10 5.89 -14.18 0.18
C ASP A 10 7.19 -14.30 -0.62
N LEU A 11 7.27 -13.59 -1.75
CA LEU A 11 8.45 -13.58 -2.62
C LEU A 11 9.56 -12.76 -1.99
N LYS A 12 10.73 -13.36 -1.85
CA LYS A 12 11.82 -12.77 -1.10
C LYS A 12 12.38 -11.52 -1.77
N SER A 13 12.18 -10.35 -1.13
CA SER A 13 12.66 -9.04 -1.61
C SER A 13 12.29 -8.77 -3.07
N PHE A 14 11.07 -9.04 -3.47
CA PHE A 14 10.57 -9.22 -4.83
C PHE A 14 11.17 -8.26 -5.85
N TYR A 15 11.00 -6.93 -5.70
CA TYR A 15 11.51 -5.97 -6.68
C TYR A 15 13.03 -6.04 -6.85
N ALA A 16 13.76 -6.21 -5.74
CA ALA A 16 15.21 -6.33 -5.79
C ALA A 16 15.65 -7.66 -6.44
N SER A 17 14.88 -8.74 -6.20
CA SER A 17 15.13 -10.04 -6.85
C SER A 17 14.90 -9.96 -8.36
N VAL A 18 13.81 -9.34 -8.82
CA VAL A 18 13.57 -9.08 -10.24
C VAL A 18 14.73 -8.32 -10.86
N GLU A 19 15.21 -7.23 -10.22
CA GLU A 19 16.31 -6.43 -10.72
C GLU A 19 17.64 -7.20 -10.78
N CYS A 20 17.88 -8.13 -9.85
CA CYS A 20 19.04 -9.02 -9.90
C CYS A 20 18.94 -10.00 -11.08
N ILE A 21 17.83 -10.71 -11.21
CA ILE A 21 17.63 -11.71 -12.28
C ILE A 21 17.77 -11.10 -13.67
N GLU A 22 17.18 -9.93 -13.90
CA GLU A 22 17.28 -9.19 -15.17
C GLU A 22 18.74 -8.78 -15.53
N ARG A 23 19.63 -8.71 -14.52
CA ARG A 23 21.05 -8.44 -14.70
C ARG A 23 21.92 -9.69 -14.72
N GLY A 24 21.31 -10.89 -14.68
CA GLY A 24 22.03 -12.16 -14.58
C GLY A 24 22.75 -12.35 -13.23
N LEU A 25 22.25 -11.70 -12.16
CA LEU A 25 22.81 -11.75 -10.82
C LEU A 25 21.96 -12.60 -9.89
N ASN A 26 22.60 -13.28 -8.91
CA ASN A 26 21.90 -14.04 -7.89
C ASN A 26 21.30 -13.08 -6.83
N PRO A 27 19.97 -13.07 -6.62
CA PRO A 27 19.31 -12.21 -5.63
C PRO A 27 19.75 -12.44 -4.19
N LEU A 28 20.24 -13.63 -3.85
CA LEU A 28 20.67 -13.98 -2.50
C LEU A 28 22.08 -13.49 -2.17
N ASP A 29 22.92 -13.32 -3.19
CA ASP A 29 24.35 -13.02 -3.04
C ASP A 29 24.70 -11.60 -3.48
N THR A 30 23.78 -10.86 -4.09
CA THR A 30 24.03 -9.52 -4.62
C THR A 30 23.48 -8.45 -3.68
N ASN A 31 24.29 -7.45 -3.38
CA ASN A 31 23.88 -6.26 -2.64
C ASN A 31 23.23 -5.26 -3.61
N LEU A 32 21.90 -5.11 -3.51
CA LEU A 32 21.13 -4.22 -4.38
C LEU A 32 19.98 -3.58 -3.64
N VAL A 33 19.68 -2.33 -3.96
CA VAL A 33 18.48 -1.60 -3.56
C VAL A 33 17.71 -1.12 -4.78
N VAL A 34 16.38 -1.08 -4.67
CA VAL A 34 15.52 -0.45 -5.68
C VAL A 34 15.13 0.93 -5.17
N ALA A 35 15.66 1.98 -5.78
CA ALA A 35 15.43 3.36 -5.38
C ALA A 35 15.49 4.33 -6.57
N ASP A 36 14.67 5.38 -6.53
CA ASP A 36 14.66 6.42 -7.57
C ASP A 36 15.69 7.51 -7.28
N LEU A 37 16.84 7.44 -7.95
CA LEU A 37 17.92 8.43 -7.85
C LEU A 37 17.57 9.81 -8.43
N SER A 38 16.51 9.92 -9.24
CA SER A 38 16.04 11.22 -9.73
C SER A 38 15.37 12.05 -8.63
N ARG A 39 15.07 11.42 -7.47
CA ARG A 39 14.58 12.05 -6.25
C ARG A 39 15.76 12.34 -5.30
N THR A 40 15.44 12.97 -4.18
CA THR A 40 16.46 13.21 -3.13
C THR A 40 16.82 11.89 -2.41
N GLU A 41 17.96 11.88 -1.71
CA GLU A 41 18.37 10.73 -0.86
C GLU A 41 17.34 10.37 0.24
N LYS A 42 16.33 11.21 0.46
CA LYS A 42 15.21 10.92 1.36
C LYS A 42 14.19 9.98 0.74
N THR A 43 14.36 9.57 -0.52
CA THR A 43 13.49 8.57 -1.17
C THR A 43 13.49 7.26 -0.41
N ILE A 44 12.35 6.57 -0.40
CA ILE A 44 12.23 5.24 0.21
C ILE A 44 12.74 4.22 -0.81
N CYS A 45 13.59 3.31 -0.38
CA CYS A 45 13.92 2.11 -1.14
C CYS A 45 12.70 1.20 -1.17
N LEU A 46 12.26 0.81 -2.37
CA LEU A 46 11.12 -0.09 -2.55
C LEU A 46 11.44 -1.52 -2.14
N ALA A 47 12.69 -1.92 -2.34
CA ALA A 47 13.21 -3.21 -1.89
C ALA A 47 14.71 -3.13 -1.64
N VAL A 48 15.18 -4.04 -0.77
CA VAL A 48 16.58 -4.26 -0.43
C VAL A 48 16.82 -5.77 -0.50
N THR A 49 17.91 -6.22 -1.12
CA THR A 49 18.26 -7.65 -1.20
C THR A 49 18.53 -8.28 0.17
N PRO A 50 18.35 -9.60 0.30
CA PRO A 50 18.64 -10.31 1.55
C PRO A 50 20.07 -10.15 2.06
N SER A 51 21.04 -10.19 1.16
CA SER A 51 22.45 -9.98 1.49
C SER A 51 22.69 -8.61 2.13
N LEU A 52 22.15 -7.56 1.52
CA LEU A 52 22.31 -6.20 2.03
C LEU A 52 21.52 -5.97 3.34
N LYS A 53 20.36 -6.61 3.51
CA LYS A 53 19.63 -6.62 4.79
C LYS A 53 20.44 -7.23 5.93
N SER A 54 21.31 -8.20 5.66
CA SER A 54 22.16 -8.85 6.68
C SER A 54 23.15 -7.88 7.33
N TYR A 55 23.42 -6.75 6.70
CA TYR A 55 24.23 -5.66 7.28
C TYR A 55 23.42 -4.70 8.17
N GLY A 56 22.15 -5.03 8.49
CA GLY A 56 21.30 -4.22 9.35
C GLY A 56 20.51 -3.13 8.63
N ILE A 57 20.37 -3.22 7.31
CA ILE A 57 19.58 -2.29 6.49
C ILE A 57 18.13 -2.78 6.44
N SER A 58 17.17 -1.90 6.77
CA SER A 58 15.75 -2.23 6.71
C SER A 58 15.28 -2.48 5.27
N GLY A 59 14.31 -3.37 5.09
CA GLY A 59 13.72 -3.67 3.78
C GLY A 59 13.07 -2.47 3.07
N ARG A 60 12.68 -1.44 3.82
CA ARG A 60 12.12 -0.17 3.34
C ARG A 60 12.88 1.03 3.90
N ALA A 61 14.20 0.93 4.01
CA ALA A 61 15.07 2.04 4.41
C ALA A 61 14.94 3.22 3.44
N ARG A 62 15.23 4.42 3.92
CA ARG A 62 15.48 5.56 3.03
C ARG A 62 16.88 5.45 2.44
N LEU A 63 17.07 5.96 1.25
CA LEU A 63 18.37 5.82 0.57
C LEU A 63 19.53 6.41 1.40
N PHE A 64 19.34 7.53 2.10
CA PHE A 64 20.38 8.08 2.98
C PHE A 64 20.74 7.14 4.15
N GLU A 65 19.78 6.35 4.67
CA GLU A 65 20.04 5.37 5.72
C GLU A 65 20.90 4.20 5.19
N VAL A 66 20.64 3.79 3.94
CA VAL A 66 21.50 2.80 3.24
C VAL A 66 22.90 3.34 3.09
N ILE A 67 23.06 4.55 2.58
CA ILE A 67 24.37 5.22 2.39
C ILE A 67 25.11 5.31 3.73
N GLN A 68 24.45 5.76 4.78
CA GLN A 68 25.05 5.87 6.10
C GLN A 68 25.48 4.50 6.64
N ARG A 69 24.60 3.51 6.56
CA ARG A 69 24.89 2.16 7.07
C ARG A 69 26.08 1.50 6.35
N VAL A 70 26.13 1.63 5.02
CA VAL A 70 27.26 1.12 4.22
C VAL A 70 28.56 1.81 4.62
N LYS A 71 28.57 3.13 4.86
CA LYS A 71 29.73 3.87 5.36
C LYS A 71 30.18 3.34 6.74
N GLU A 72 29.25 3.08 7.66
CA GLU A 72 29.55 2.52 8.98
C GLU A 72 30.17 1.12 8.88
N VAL A 73 29.58 0.24 8.06
CA VAL A 73 30.11 -1.10 7.80
C VAL A 73 31.52 -1.01 7.22
N ASN A 74 31.73 -0.16 6.23
CA ASN A 74 33.04 0.02 5.61
C ASN A 74 34.06 0.60 6.59
N ALA A 75 33.68 1.53 7.45
CA ALA A 75 34.57 2.04 8.50
C ALA A 75 35.00 0.94 9.50
N GLN A 76 34.11 0.03 9.85
CA GLN A 76 34.45 -1.13 10.67
C GLN A 76 35.37 -2.11 9.93
N ARG A 77 35.07 -2.44 8.66
CA ARG A 77 35.89 -3.33 7.82
C ARG A 77 37.29 -2.77 7.63
N GLN A 78 37.42 -1.48 7.36
CA GLN A 78 38.70 -0.81 7.13
C GLN A 78 39.64 -0.92 8.32
N ARG A 79 39.11 -0.96 9.57
CA ARG A 79 39.95 -1.17 10.78
C ARG A 79 40.64 -2.53 10.79
N ASN A 80 39.99 -3.53 10.16
CA ASN A 80 40.44 -4.92 10.11
C ASN A 80 41.17 -5.26 8.79
N THR A 81 41.31 -4.28 7.87
CA THR A 81 41.96 -4.46 6.56
C THR A 81 43.48 -4.24 6.72
N PRO A 82 44.32 -5.08 6.10
CA PRO A 82 45.76 -4.84 6.08
C PRO A 82 46.09 -3.45 5.50
N GLY A 83 46.93 -2.68 6.21
CA GLY A 83 47.27 -1.30 5.81
C GLY A 83 46.10 -0.30 5.92
N ARG A 84 44.96 -0.67 6.43
CA ARG A 84 43.72 0.15 6.55
C ARG A 84 43.29 0.83 5.24
N GLN A 85 43.58 0.20 4.11
CA GLN A 85 43.18 0.67 2.78
C GLN A 85 42.49 -0.46 2.01
N PHE A 86 41.34 -0.18 1.41
CA PHE A 86 40.68 -1.13 0.53
C PHE A 86 41.42 -1.18 -0.83
N THR A 87 41.51 -2.37 -1.40
CA THR A 87 42.06 -2.61 -2.75
C THR A 87 40.99 -2.52 -3.84
N GLY A 88 39.72 -2.47 -3.46
CA GLY A 88 38.58 -2.39 -4.36
C GLY A 88 37.27 -2.41 -3.59
N ALA A 89 36.16 -2.57 -4.31
CA ALA A 89 34.79 -2.72 -3.76
C ALA A 89 34.04 -3.80 -4.54
N SER A 90 33.09 -4.47 -3.90
CA SER A 90 32.24 -5.44 -4.55
C SER A 90 30.80 -5.37 -4.03
N SER A 91 29.85 -5.51 -4.95
CA SER A 91 28.44 -5.73 -4.62
C SER A 91 28.08 -7.21 -4.48
N HIS A 92 29.01 -8.13 -4.72
CA HIS A 92 28.83 -9.55 -4.52
C HIS A 92 29.19 -9.94 -3.09
N ASP A 93 28.17 -10.22 -2.26
CA ASP A 93 28.32 -10.43 -0.81
C ASP A 93 29.31 -11.55 -0.43
N PRO A 94 29.35 -12.72 -1.09
CA PRO A 94 30.35 -13.75 -0.83
C PRO A 94 31.79 -13.29 -1.02
N GLU A 95 32.07 -12.42 -2.00
CA GLU A 95 33.41 -11.85 -2.18
C GLU A 95 33.76 -10.89 -1.05
N VAL A 96 32.82 -10.01 -0.71
CA VAL A 96 32.99 -9.05 0.39
C VAL A 96 33.30 -9.79 1.70
N ARG A 97 32.58 -10.89 1.98
CA ARG A 97 32.78 -11.68 3.22
C ARG A 97 34.13 -12.43 3.23
N ARG A 98 34.55 -12.96 2.08
CA ARG A 98 35.82 -13.70 1.97
C ARG A 98 37.04 -12.79 1.97
N ASN A 99 36.93 -11.59 1.40
CA ASN A 99 38.07 -10.68 1.25
C ASN A 99 37.88 -9.41 2.11
N PRO A 100 38.59 -9.31 3.24
CA PRO A 100 38.57 -8.11 4.08
C PRO A 100 39.04 -6.84 3.41
N SER A 101 39.87 -6.95 2.34
CA SER A 101 40.40 -5.81 1.61
C SER A 101 39.42 -5.20 0.59
N LEU A 102 38.23 -5.78 0.45
CA LEU A 102 37.16 -5.20 -0.38
C LEU A 102 36.20 -4.37 0.46
N ALA A 103 35.88 -3.19 -0.01
CA ALA A 103 34.75 -2.41 0.53
C ALA A 103 33.43 -3.06 0.15
N LEU A 104 32.45 -2.96 1.05
CA LEU A 104 31.06 -3.25 0.74
C LEU A 104 30.53 -2.20 -0.23
N ASP A 105 30.04 -2.64 -1.37
CA ASP A 105 29.32 -1.82 -2.34
C ASP A 105 27.95 -2.40 -2.64
N TYR A 106 27.10 -1.64 -3.33
CA TYR A 106 25.76 -2.05 -3.69
C TYR A 106 25.27 -1.37 -4.97
N ILE A 107 24.38 -2.05 -5.68
CA ILE A 107 23.75 -1.55 -6.90
C ILE A 107 22.49 -0.78 -6.51
N VAL A 108 22.28 0.39 -7.11
CA VAL A 108 21.00 1.11 -7.05
C VAL A 108 20.26 0.94 -8.36
N ALA A 109 19.15 0.19 -8.34
CA ALA A 109 18.31 -0.02 -9.50
C ALA A 109 17.12 0.97 -9.48
N PRO A 110 16.81 1.64 -10.59
CA PRO A 110 15.60 2.47 -10.67
C PRO A 110 14.34 1.59 -10.64
N PRO A 111 13.25 2.06 -10.02
CA PRO A 111 12.00 1.32 -10.01
C PRO A 111 11.38 1.20 -11.40
N ARG A 112 10.80 0.04 -11.71
CA ARG A 112 10.08 -0.29 -12.96
C ARG A 112 8.77 -0.98 -12.62
N MET A 113 7.76 -0.23 -12.17
CA MET A 113 6.57 -0.80 -11.57
C MET A 113 5.73 -1.66 -12.53
N ALA A 114 5.60 -1.27 -13.80
CA ALA A 114 4.92 -2.07 -14.80
C ALA A 114 5.61 -3.44 -14.99
N HIS A 115 6.93 -3.42 -15.05
CA HIS A 115 7.73 -4.64 -15.17
C HIS A 115 7.57 -5.58 -13.97
N TYR A 116 7.48 -5.03 -12.76
CA TYR A 116 7.22 -5.85 -11.55
C TYR A 116 5.81 -6.45 -11.56
N ILE A 117 4.81 -5.76 -12.11
CA ILE A 117 3.46 -6.30 -12.30
C ILE A 117 3.50 -7.49 -13.27
N ASP A 118 4.24 -7.37 -14.38
CA ASP A 118 4.42 -8.48 -15.34
C ASP A 118 5.09 -9.69 -14.69
N TRP A 119 6.12 -9.47 -13.88
CA TRP A 119 6.78 -10.55 -13.14
C TRP A 119 5.85 -11.20 -12.10
N SER A 120 5.06 -10.41 -11.38
CA SER A 120 4.04 -10.91 -10.46
C SER A 120 3.01 -11.78 -11.18
N THR A 121 2.58 -11.38 -12.38
CA THR A 121 1.67 -12.16 -13.22
C THR A 121 2.30 -13.49 -13.66
N ARG A 122 3.59 -13.50 -14.01
CA ARG A 122 4.31 -14.75 -14.32
C ARG A 122 4.37 -15.69 -13.12
N VAL A 123 4.66 -15.16 -11.92
CA VAL A 123 4.65 -15.95 -10.69
C VAL A 123 3.24 -16.47 -10.39
N TYR A 124 2.21 -15.64 -10.57
CA TYR A 124 0.81 -16.06 -10.38
C TYR A 124 0.44 -17.22 -11.31
N SER A 125 0.94 -17.22 -12.56
CA SER A 125 0.74 -18.33 -13.50
C SER A 125 1.37 -19.63 -13.02
N VAL A 126 2.42 -19.57 -12.18
CA VAL A 126 3.00 -20.79 -11.57
C VAL A 126 2.08 -21.34 -10.48
N TYR A 127 1.50 -20.48 -9.63
CA TYR A 127 0.51 -20.93 -8.65
C TYR A 127 -0.67 -21.67 -9.32
N LEU A 128 -1.15 -21.17 -10.46
CA LEU A 128 -2.27 -21.76 -11.20
C LEU A 128 -1.97 -23.16 -11.79
N LYS A 129 -0.72 -23.58 -11.85
CA LYS A 129 -0.37 -24.98 -12.21
C LYS A 129 -0.70 -25.96 -11.07
N HIS A 130 -0.79 -25.49 -9.85
CA HIS A 130 -0.92 -26.31 -8.65
C HIS A 130 -2.27 -26.17 -7.96
N VAL A 131 -2.90 -24.99 -8.07
CA VAL A 131 -4.09 -24.61 -7.31
C VAL A 131 -5.07 -23.87 -8.21
N ALA A 132 -6.35 -24.12 -8.06
CA ALA A 132 -7.39 -23.41 -8.80
C ALA A 132 -7.49 -21.92 -8.36
N PRO A 133 -7.91 -21.02 -9.27
CA PRO A 133 -8.02 -19.60 -8.96
C PRO A 133 -8.93 -19.31 -7.77
N GLU A 134 -9.95 -20.14 -7.53
CA GLU A 134 -10.91 -19.99 -6.44
C GLU A 134 -10.25 -20.09 -5.06
N ASP A 135 -9.21 -20.90 -4.94
CA ASP A 135 -8.50 -21.19 -3.70
C ASP A 135 -7.23 -20.34 -3.52
N ILE A 136 -6.99 -19.36 -4.42
CA ILE A 136 -5.89 -18.39 -4.31
C ILE A 136 -6.45 -17.00 -4.04
N TYR A 137 -5.85 -16.29 -3.09
CA TYR A 137 -6.09 -14.87 -2.83
C TYR A 137 -4.77 -14.09 -2.93
N PRO A 138 -4.54 -13.32 -4.03
CA PRO A 138 -3.41 -12.40 -4.12
C PRO A 138 -3.59 -11.26 -3.09
N TYR A 139 -2.77 -11.28 -2.05
CA TYR A 139 -2.82 -10.28 -0.99
C TYR A 139 -2.07 -8.99 -1.38
N SER A 140 -0.96 -9.18 -2.08
CA SER A 140 -0.17 -8.08 -2.64
C SER A 140 0.47 -8.49 -3.97
N ILE A 141 1.37 -7.67 -4.51
CA ILE A 141 2.12 -7.97 -5.74
C ILE A 141 3.10 -9.15 -5.58
N ASP A 142 3.51 -9.45 -4.35
CA ASP A 142 4.52 -10.45 -4.00
C ASP A 142 4.04 -11.47 -2.97
N GLU A 143 2.78 -11.38 -2.54
CA GLU A 143 2.23 -12.23 -1.50
C GLU A 143 0.87 -12.81 -1.87
N VAL A 144 0.68 -14.10 -1.61
CA VAL A 144 -0.57 -14.82 -1.84
C VAL A 144 -0.95 -15.69 -0.66
N PHE A 145 -2.25 -15.86 -0.45
CA PHE A 145 -2.83 -16.93 0.38
C PHE A 145 -3.40 -18.04 -0.51
N ILE A 146 -3.26 -19.27 -0.08
CA ILE A 146 -3.74 -20.48 -0.76
C ILE A 146 -4.50 -21.32 0.26
N ASP A 147 -5.73 -21.73 -0.04
CA ASP A 147 -6.41 -22.83 0.67
C ASP A 147 -5.89 -24.15 0.08
N ALA A 148 -5.00 -24.79 0.82
CA ALA A 148 -4.36 -26.02 0.39
C ALA A 148 -5.15 -27.29 0.76
N THR A 149 -6.25 -27.17 1.50
CA THR A 149 -6.96 -28.26 2.18
C THR A 149 -7.28 -29.44 1.26
N SER A 150 -7.87 -29.20 0.09
CA SER A 150 -8.25 -30.27 -0.86
C SER A 150 -7.05 -30.84 -1.65
N TYR A 151 -6.00 -30.04 -1.81
CA TYR A 151 -4.85 -30.39 -2.64
C TYR A 151 -3.89 -31.36 -1.96
N LEU A 152 -3.76 -31.30 -0.61
CA LEU A 152 -2.88 -32.18 0.12
C LEU A 152 -3.22 -33.65 -0.09
N GLN A 153 -4.51 -33.98 -0.11
CA GLN A 153 -4.98 -35.34 -0.40
C GLN A 153 -4.76 -35.72 -1.87
N THR A 154 -5.04 -34.81 -2.79
CA THR A 154 -4.91 -35.02 -4.24
C THR A 154 -3.44 -35.27 -4.64
N TYR A 155 -2.52 -34.52 -4.06
CA TYR A 155 -1.08 -34.67 -4.35
C TYR A 155 -0.38 -35.70 -3.45
N HIS A 156 -1.06 -36.24 -2.44
CA HIS A 156 -0.46 -37.12 -1.42
C HIS A 156 0.78 -36.50 -0.76
N LEU A 157 0.73 -35.20 -0.45
CA LEU A 157 1.81 -34.43 0.15
C LEU A 157 1.38 -33.84 1.49
N SER A 158 2.33 -33.68 2.41
CA SER A 158 2.15 -32.81 3.58
C SER A 158 2.06 -31.35 3.13
N ALA A 159 1.51 -30.48 3.99
CA ALA A 159 1.41 -29.04 3.70
C ALA A 159 2.79 -28.42 3.42
N ARG A 160 3.82 -28.84 4.16
CA ARG A 160 5.20 -28.39 3.97
C ARG A 160 5.77 -28.82 2.61
N GLU A 161 5.59 -30.07 2.23
CA GLU A 161 6.04 -30.57 0.93
C GLU A 161 5.32 -29.89 -0.22
N PHE A 162 4.02 -29.66 -0.07
CA PHE A 162 3.22 -28.94 -1.07
C PHE A 162 3.67 -27.47 -1.21
N ALA A 163 3.85 -26.74 -0.12
CA ALA A 163 4.38 -25.40 -0.14
C ALA A 163 5.78 -25.34 -0.79
N ARG A 164 6.67 -26.26 -0.40
CA ARG A 164 8.01 -26.36 -0.98
C ARG A 164 7.98 -26.65 -2.47
N LYS A 165 7.10 -27.55 -2.93
CA LYS A 165 6.92 -27.88 -4.36
C LYS A 165 6.56 -26.63 -5.16
N ILE A 166 5.60 -25.84 -4.68
CA ILE A 166 5.19 -24.59 -5.33
C ILE A 166 6.36 -23.60 -5.38
N ILE A 167 7.07 -23.38 -4.26
CA ILE A 167 8.19 -22.44 -4.19
C ILE A 167 9.33 -22.85 -5.11
N LEU A 168 9.62 -24.15 -5.23
CA LEU A 168 10.67 -24.65 -6.14
C LEU A 168 10.28 -24.47 -7.61
N ASP A 169 9.00 -24.65 -7.99
CA ASP A 169 8.54 -24.34 -9.36
C ASP A 169 8.66 -22.84 -9.66
N ILE A 170 8.33 -21.97 -8.68
CA ILE A 170 8.55 -20.53 -8.82
C ILE A 170 10.04 -20.24 -9.02
N LEU A 171 10.91 -20.80 -8.20
CA LEU A 171 12.36 -20.62 -8.30
C LEU A 171 12.91 -21.08 -9.65
N GLN A 172 12.48 -22.27 -10.12
CA GLN A 172 12.90 -22.80 -11.43
C GLN A 172 12.41 -21.96 -12.59
N THR A 173 11.18 -21.43 -12.49
CA THR A 173 10.55 -20.65 -13.58
C THR A 173 11.06 -19.21 -13.62
N THR A 174 11.37 -18.61 -12.46
CA THR A 174 11.61 -17.15 -12.33
C THR A 174 12.97 -16.80 -11.73
N GLY A 175 13.67 -17.74 -11.11
CA GLY A 175 14.90 -17.47 -10.35
C GLY A 175 14.63 -16.81 -8.98
N ILE A 176 13.37 -16.58 -8.59
CA ILE A 176 12.99 -15.92 -7.34
C ILE A 176 12.56 -16.97 -6.32
N THR A 177 13.12 -16.93 -5.12
CA THR A 177 12.69 -17.77 -4.00
C THR A 177 11.64 -17.09 -3.15
N ALA A 178 10.96 -17.88 -2.32
CA ALA A 178 9.93 -17.39 -1.40
C ALA A 178 10.09 -17.95 0.00
N ALA A 179 9.41 -17.33 0.98
CA ALA A 179 9.12 -17.92 2.27
C ALA A 179 7.64 -18.33 2.33
N ALA A 180 7.31 -19.31 3.16
CA ALA A 180 5.92 -19.68 3.40
C ALA A 180 5.61 -19.85 4.88
N GLY A 181 4.37 -19.52 5.23
CA GLY A 181 3.75 -19.87 6.51
C GLY A 181 2.56 -20.78 6.27
N ILE A 182 2.43 -21.80 7.05
CA ILE A 182 1.33 -22.77 7.04
C ILE A 182 0.54 -22.60 8.33
N GLY A 183 -0.78 -22.55 8.23
CA GLY A 183 -1.66 -22.39 9.39
C GLY A 183 -3.02 -23.04 9.20
N THR A 184 -3.71 -23.28 10.30
CA THR A 184 -5.09 -23.80 10.32
C THR A 184 -6.12 -22.75 9.91
N ASN A 185 -5.71 -21.48 9.85
CA ASN A 185 -6.48 -20.35 9.37
C ASN A 185 -5.56 -19.29 8.70
N LEU A 186 -6.15 -18.28 8.07
CA LEU A 186 -5.39 -17.24 7.35
C LEU A 186 -4.47 -16.44 8.26
N TYR A 187 -4.90 -16.14 9.50
CA TYR A 187 -4.09 -15.39 10.46
C TYR A 187 -2.84 -16.19 10.87
N LEU A 188 -2.99 -17.45 11.22
CA LEU A 188 -1.87 -18.30 11.62
C LEU A 188 -0.91 -18.56 10.47
N ALA A 189 -1.40 -18.75 9.24
CA ALA A 189 -0.55 -18.85 8.04
C ALA A 189 0.29 -17.57 7.86
N LYS A 190 -0.32 -16.39 8.04
CA LYS A 190 0.38 -15.10 7.93
C LYS A 190 1.42 -14.92 9.05
N VAL A 191 1.07 -15.20 10.30
CA VAL A 191 2.00 -15.12 11.45
C VAL A 191 3.16 -16.11 11.30
N ALA A 192 2.88 -17.33 10.85
CA ALA A 192 3.90 -18.33 10.55
C ALA A 192 4.89 -17.79 9.50
N MET A 193 4.40 -17.12 8.44
CA MET A 193 5.24 -16.55 7.39
C MET A 193 6.00 -15.30 7.89
N ASP A 194 5.31 -14.32 8.49
CA ASP A 194 5.91 -13.03 8.86
C ASP A 194 6.90 -13.12 10.03
N ILE A 195 6.62 -13.98 11.01
CA ILE A 195 7.41 -14.11 12.22
C ILE A 195 8.14 -15.46 12.24
N GLY A 196 7.39 -16.56 12.11
CA GLY A 196 7.92 -17.92 12.24
C GLY A 196 9.03 -18.23 11.24
N ALA A 197 8.79 -18.01 9.96
CA ALA A 197 9.74 -18.33 8.89
C ALA A 197 11.06 -17.53 8.96
N LYS A 198 11.08 -16.37 9.64
CA LYS A 198 12.32 -15.61 9.86
C LYS A 198 13.29 -16.32 10.82
N HIS A 199 12.78 -17.15 11.71
CA HIS A 199 13.57 -17.90 12.72
C HIS A 199 13.94 -19.31 12.27
N VAL A 200 13.38 -19.78 11.15
CA VAL A 200 13.72 -21.09 10.58
C VAL A 200 14.94 -20.94 9.66
N PRO A 201 15.94 -21.84 9.74
CA PRO A 201 17.02 -21.88 8.78
C PRO A 201 16.49 -22.04 7.36
N ALA A 202 17.15 -21.37 6.41
CA ALA A 202 16.85 -21.57 4.99
C ALA A 202 17.40 -22.94 4.53
N ASP A 203 16.68 -23.60 3.63
CA ASP A 203 17.21 -24.77 2.94
C ASP A 203 18.25 -24.35 1.87
N GLU A 204 18.78 -25.33 1.14
CA GLU A 204 19.77 -25.15 0.06
C GLU A 204 19.32 -24.19 -1.06
N TYR A 205 18.00 -24.01 -1.22
CA TYR A 205 17.37 -23.09 -2.18
C TYR A 205 16.96 -21.75 -1.58
N GLY A 206 17.32 -21.50 -0.34
CA GLY A 206 16.94 -20.29 0.39
C GLY A 206 15.49 -20.28 0.88
N VAL A 207 14.76 -21.39 0.78
CA VAL A 207 13.36 -21.53 1.18
C VAL A 207 13.26 -21.63 2.71
N ARG A 208 12.28 -20.93 3.27
CA ARG A 208 11.95 -20.97 4.70
C ARG A 208 10.47 -21.23 4.87
N ILE A 209 10.11 -22.27 5.61
CA ILE A 209 8.71 -22.64 5.87
C ILE A 209 8.52 -22.82 7.36
N ALA A 210 7.51 -22.13 7.93
CA ALA A 210 7.07 -22.32 9.30
C ALA A 210 5.61 -22.77 9.31
N GLU A 211 5.22 -23.51 10.38
CA GLU A 211 3.87 -24.05 10.56
C GLU A 211 3.35 -23.67 11.93
N LEU A 212 2.08 -23.27 12.01
CA LEU A 212 1.41 -22.93 13.27
C LEU A 212 -0.02 -23.48 13.29
N ASP A 213 -0.35 -24.14 14.37
CA ASP A 213 -1.69 -24.31 14.88
C ASP A 213 -1.95 -23.31 16.02
N GLU A 214 -3.16 -23.26 16.54
CA GLU A 214 -3.56 -22.33 17.61
C GLU A 214 -2.74 -22.53 18.89
N MET A 215 -2.44 -23.77 19.25
CA MET A 215 -1.66 -24.07 20.46
C MET A 215 -0.17 -23.77 20.26
N GLY A 216 0.38 -24.08 19.09
CA GLY A 216 1.74 -23.71 18.71
C GLY A 216 1.94 -22.20 18.71
N TYR A 217 0.97 -21.45 18.17
CA TYR A 217 0.95 -20.00 18.21
C TYR A 217 0.99 -19.47 19.66
N ARG A 218 0.10 -19.94 20.53
CA ARG A 218 0.03 -19.50 21.93
C ARG A 218 1.34 -19.80 22.69
N ARG A 219 1.93 -20.98 22.48
CA ARG A 219 3.19 -21.37 23.13
C ARG A 219 4.38 -20.54 22.65
N SER A 220 4.45 -20.24 21.35
CA SER A 220 5.64 -19.66 20.74
C SER A 220 5.59 -18.14 20.63
N PHE A 221 4.38 -17.54 20.45
CA PHE A 221 4.26 -16.14 20.07
C PHE A 221 3.44 -15.27 21.03
N TRP A 222 2.79 -15.83 22.06
CA TRP A 222 2.07 -15.01 23.04
C TRP A 222 2.95 -14.03 23.80
N THR A 223 4.24 -14.27 23.88
CA THR A 223 5.23 -13.38 24.54
C THR A 223 6.06 -12.59 23.55
N HIS A 224 5.83 -12.76 22.24
CA HIS A 224 6.59 -12.05 21.19
C HIS A 224 6.34 -10.54 21.23
N ARG A 225 7.39 -9.78 20.98
CA ARG A 225 7.42 -8.32 20.83
C ARG A 225 8.26 -7.93 19.61
N PRO A 226 7.94 -6.82 18.95
CA PRO A 226 6.86 -5.87 19.24
C PRO A 226 5.50 -6.35 18.69
N LEU A 227 4.40 -5.79 19.21
CA LEU A 227 3.03 -6.07 18.74
C LEU A 227 2.85 -5.75 17.23
N THR A 228 3.61 -4.80 16.72
CA THR A 228 3.55 -4.41 15.29
C THR A 228 4.07 -5.45 14.31
N ASP A 229 4.64 -6.55 14.77
CA ASP A 229 5.03 -7.68 13.92
C ASP A 229 3.83 -8.57 13.57
N PHE A 230 2.76 -8.49 14.35
CA PHE A 230 1.54 -9.25 14.10
C PHE A 230 0.66 -8.57 13.05
N TRP A 231 0.12 -9.38 12.17
CA TRP A 231 -0.80 -8.93 11.13
C TRP A 231 -1.97 -8.15 11.72
N ARG A 232 -2.34 -7.04 11.08
CA ARG A 232 -3.38 -6.07 11.48
C ARG A 232 -3.10 -5.27 12.76
N VAL A 233 -1.97 -5.43 13.42
CA VAL A 233 -1.56 -4.58 14.54
C VAL A 233 -0.61 -3.48 14.05
N GLY A 234 -1.16 -2.32 13.71
CA GLY A 234 -0.36 -1.16 13.32
C GLY A 234 0.15 -0.36 14.53
N LYS A 235 1.05 0.61 14.28
CA LYS A 235 1.63 1.48 15.33
C LYS A 235 0.58 2.17 16.21
N GLY A 236 -0.58 2.56 15.65
CA GLY A 236 -1.65 3.20 16.42
C GLY A 236 -2.33 2.24 17.40
N TYR A 237 -2.52 0.99 17.00
CA TYR A 237 -3.04 -0.06 17.89
C TYR A 237 -2.03 -0.40 18.97
N ALA A 238 -0.78 -0.66 18.61
CA ALA A 238 0.29 -0.95 19.54
C ALA A 238 0.44 0.15 20.59
N ALA A 239 0.49 1.42 20.19
CA ALA A 239 0.61 2.55 21.11
C ALA A 239 -0.55 2.65 22.11
N LYS A 240 -1.81 2.39 21.67
CA LYS A 240 -2.96 2.36 22.57
C LYS A 240 -2.91 1.19 23.56
N LEU A 241 -2.50 0.00 23.09
CA LEU A 241 -2.35 -1.19 23.93
C LEU A 241 -1.24 -0.98 24.96
N GLU A 242 -0.07 -0.54 24.53
CA GLU A 242 1.09 -0.31 25.39
C GLU A 242 0.82 0.76 26.46
N ALA A 243 0.07 1.83 26.12
CA ALA A 243 -0.37 2.86 27.05
C ALA A 243 -1.31 2.31 28.16
N ASN A 244 -1.93 1.14 27.94
CA ASN A 244 -2.77 0.43 28.90
C ASN A 244 -2.09 -0.81 29.49
N GLY A 245 -0.77 -0.97 29.33
CA GLY A 245 0.00 -2.06 29.91
C GLY A 245 -0.12 -3.41 29.17
N LEU A 246 -0.67 -3.42 27.96
CA LEU A 246 -0.81 -4.60 27.11
C LEU A 246 0.31 -4.60 26.04
N TYR A 247 1.30 -5.45 26.19
CA TYR A 247 2.52 -5.44 25.37
C TYR A 247 2.66 -6.63 24.43
N THR A 248 1.83 -7.67 24.62
CA THR A 248 1.90 -8.93 23.88
C THR A 248 0.52 -9.42 23.49
N MET A 249 0.44 -10.33 22.51
CA MET A 249 -0.83 -10.98 22.16
C MET A 249 -1.39 -11.80 23.32
N GLY A 250 -0.53 -12.41 24.14
CA GLY A 250 -0.94 -13.09 25.36
C GLY A 250 -1.54 -12.15 26.41
N ASP A 251 -1.10 -10.89 26.51
CA ASP A 251 -1.72 -9.91 27.40
C ASP A 251 -3.12 -9.55 26.92
N ILE A 252 -3.31 -9.38 25.59
CA ILE A 252 -4.61 -9.10 24.98
C ILE A 252 -5.58 -10.29 25.22
N ALA A 253 -5.11 -11.51 24.97
CA ALA A 253 -5.91 -12.72 25.20
C ALA A 253 -6.33 -12.85 26.68
N ARG A 254 -5.44 -12.60 27.63
CA ARG A 254 -5.80 -12.58 29.07
C ARG A 254 -6.73 -11.45 29.43
N CYS A 255 -6.55 -10.28 28.85
CA CYS A 255 -7.45 -9.14 29.04
C CYS A 255 -8.88 -9.47 28.61
N SER A 256 -9.05 -10.18 27.49
CA SER A 256 -10.40 -10.52 26.98
C SER A 256 -11.21 -11.46 27.89
N ILE A 257 -10.60 -12.12 28.84
CA ILE A 257 -11.24 -13.01 29.82
C ILE A 257 -11.19 -12.49 31.26
N GLY A 258 -10.75 -11.25 31.46
CA GLY A 258 -10.75 -10.57 32.75
C GLY A 258 -12.15 -10.40 33.32
N GLN A 259 -12.25 -10.39 34.65
CA GLN A 259 -13.53 -10.16 35.31
C GLN A 259 -14.03 -8.72 35.06
N PRO A 260 -15.34 -8.45 35.07
CA PRO A 260 -15.86 -7.10 34.87
C PRO A 260 -15.33 -6.05 35.84
N THR A 261 -14.86 -6.45 37.02
CA THR A 261 -14.25 -5.58 38.02
C THR A 261 -12.78 -5.30 37.81
N ASP A 262 -12.11 -6.07 36.96
CA ASP A 262 -10.70 -5.92 36.67
C ASP A 262 -10.46 -4.71 35.75
N TYR A 263 -9.31 -4.04 35.88
CA TYR A 263 -8.91 -3.00 34.94
C TYR A 263 -8.70 -3.55 33.51
N HIS A 264 -8.08 -4.75 33.43
CA HIS A 264 -7.89 -5.46 32.18
C HIS A 264 -9.04 -6.44 31.97
N ASN A 265 -10.04 -6.02 31.23
CA ASN A 265 -11.19 -6.82 30.84
C ASN A 265 -11.57 -6.55 29.38
N GLU A 266 -12.55 -7.27 28.87
CA GLU A 266 -13.02 -7.14 27.49
C GLU A 266 -13.54 -5.72 27.17
N GLU A 267 -14.23 -5.08 28.13
CA GLU A 267 -14.75 -3.71 27.93
C GLU A 267 -13.65 -2.69 27.65
N LEU A 268 -12.47 -2.84 28.24
CA LEU A 268 -11.33 -1.99 27.93
C LEU A 268 -10.95 -2.09 26.46
N LEU A 269 -10.93 -3.29 25.87
CA LEU A 269 -10.59 -3.50 24.47
C LEU A 269 -11.65 -2.87 23.54
N TYR A 270 -12.94 -3.03 23.85
CA TYR A 270 -14.01 -2.36 23.10
C TYR A 270 -13.98 -0.84 23.25
N LYS A 271 -13.63 -0.32 24.42
CA LYS A 271 -13.45 1.13 24.63
C LYS A 271 -12.31 1.69 23.75
N LEU A 272 -11.24 0.94 23.57
CA LEU A 272 -10.06 1.38 22.81
C LEU A 272 -10.26 1.25 21.29
N PHE A 273 -10.98 0.24 20.83
CA PHE A 273 -11.01 -0.17 19.42
C PHE A 273 -12.42 -0.30 18.82
N GLY A 274 -13.48 -0.14 19.62
CA GLY A 274 -14.84 -0.38 19.16
C GLY A 274 -15.04 -1.82 18.70
N VAL A 275 -15.84 -2.05 17.67
CA VAL A 275 -16.10 -3.36 17.08
C VAL A 275 -14.84 -4.07 16.57
N ASN A 276 -13.79 -3.34 16.26
CA ASN A 276 -12.51 -3.95 15.86
C ASN A 276 -11.80 -4.69 17.00
N ALA A 277 -12.29 -4.58 18.25
CA ALA A 277 -11.79 -5.37 19.37
C ALA A 277 -12.03 -6.87 19.16
N GLU A 278 -13.14 -7.26 18.54
CA GLU A 278 -13.47 -8.66 18.25
C GLU A 278 -12.36 -9.33 17.44
N LEU A 279 -12.01 -8.73 16.31
CA LEU A 279 -10.94 -9.27 15.47
C LEU A 279 -9.58 -9.31 16.19
N LEU A 280 -9.29 -8.29 17.02
CA LEU A 280 -8.05 -8.25 17.80
C LEU A 280 -8.01 -9.37 18.86
N ILE A 281 -9.14 -9.64 19.53
CA ILE A 281 -9.29 -10.71 20.51
C ILE A 281 -9.14 -12.07 19.83
N ASP A 282 -9.85 -12.30 18.73
CA ASP A 282 -9.77 -13.52 17.95
C ASP A 282 -8.33 -13.82 17.54
N HIS A 283 -7.65 -12.83 16.96
CA HIS A 283 -6.24 -12.97 16.59
C HIS A 283 -5.31 -13.20 17.79
N ALA A 284 -5.60 -12.61 18.95
CA ALA A 284 -4.83 -12.87 20.16
C ALA A 284 -4.96 -14.32 20.62
N TRP A 285 -6.11 -14.96 20.39
CA TRP A 285 -6.33 -16.37 20.64
C TRP A 285 -5.84 -17.29 19.51
N GLY A 286 -5.44 -16.74 18.37
CA GLY A 286 -5.03 -17.47 17.17
C GLY A 286 -6.21 -17.94 16.32
N TRP A 287 -7.36 -17.30 16.43
CA TRP A 287 -8.58 -17.60 15.70
C TRP A 287 -8.80 -16.64 14.55
N GLU A 288 -9.26 -17.14 13.40
CA GLU A 288 -9.70 -16.37 12.24
C GLU A 288 -10.72 -17.19 11.46
N PRO A 289 -12.01 -16.84 11.53
CA PRO A 289 -13.06 -17.58 10.83
C PRO A 289 -13.13 -17.29 9.33
N CYS A 290 -12.57 -16.15 8.89
CA CYS A 290 -12.65 -15.70 7.49
C CYS A 290 -11.91 -16.67 6.56
N THR A 291 -12.57 -17.02 5.47
CA THR A 291 -12.02 -17.90 4.43
C THR A 291 -11.70 -17.11 3.15
N ILE A 292 -10.94 -17.70 2.21
CA ILE A 292 -10.72 -17.11 0.88
C ILE A 292 -12.05 -16.91 0.14
N ALA A 293 -13.01 -17.82 0.29
CA ALA A 293 -14.34 -17.69 -0.31
C ALA A 293 -15.10 -16.47 0.23
N ASP A 294 -15.03 -16.23 1.56
CA ASP A 294 -15.65 -15.05 2.19
C ASP A 294 -15.03 -13.75 1.69
N ILE A 295 -13.69 -13.70 1.59
CA ILE A 295 -12.99 -12.53 1.04
C ILE A 295 -13.45 -12.22 -0.39
N LYS A 296 -13.57 -13.25 -1.23
CA LYS A 296 -14.00 -13.09 -2.62
C LYS A 296 -15.47 -12.73 -2.78
N ALA A 297 -16.31 -13.21 -1.88
CA ALA A 297 -17.74 -12.90 -1.85
C ALA A 297 -18.05 -11.50 -1.27
N TYR A 298 -17.12 -10.92 -0.51
CA TYR A 298 -17.32 -9.65 0.16
C TYR A 298 -17.51 -8.50 -0.83
N LYS A 299 -18.62 -7.79 -0.69
CA LYS A 299 -18.91 -6.56 -1.42
C LYS A 299 -19.04 -5.42 -0.41
N PRO A 300 -18.15 -4.41 -0.45
CA PRO A 300 -18.25 -3.29 0.47
C PRO A 300 -19.53 -2.50 0.23
N GLU A 301 -20.25 -2.16 1.31
CA GLU A 301 -21.45 -1.32 1.27
C GLU A 301 -21.11 0.11 0.82
N ASN A 302 -20.03 0.66 1.37
CA ASN A 302 -19.53 1.99 1.03
C ASN A 302 -18.31 1.89 0.15
N LYS A 303 -18.36 2.52 -1.01
CA LYS A 303 -17.25 2.58 -1.96
C LYS A 303 -16.72 4.00 -2.04
N SER A 304 -15.42 4.14 -2.12
CA SER A 304 -14.76 5.42 -2.38
C SER A 304 -13.56 5.23 -3.31
N ILE A 305 -13.25 6.28 -4.09
CA ILE A 305 -12.01 6.37 -4.86
C ILE A 305 -11.18 7.50 -4.28
N VAL A 306 -9.94 7.19 -3.88
CA VAL A 306 -9.02 8.15 -3.28
C VAL A 306 -7.83 8.36 -4.20
N SER A 307 -7.61 9.61 -4.58
CA SER A 307 -6.42 10.06 -5.30
C SER A 307 -5.54 10.88 -4.36
N GLY A 308 -4.28 10.45 -4.16
CA GLY A 308 -3.33 11.15 -3.29
C GLY A 308 -2.04 11.49 -4.02
N GLN A 309 -1.47 12.66 -3.69
CA GLN A 309 -0.18 13.10 -4.25
C GLN A 309 0.67 13.80 -3.17
N ILE A 310 1.96 13.44 -3.13
CA ILE A 310 2.97 14.18 -2.38
C ILE A 310 3.77 14.97 -3.42
N LEU A 311 3.71 16.30 -3.31
CA LEU A 311 4.41 17.20 -4.22
C LEU A 311 5.93 17.07 -4.00
N GLN A 312 6.71 17.18 -5.08
CA GLN A 312 8.16 17.07 -5.00
C GLN A 312 8.77 18.25 -4.20
N TYR A 313 8.18 19.43 -4.37
CA TYR A 313 8.53 20.66 -3.67
C TYR A 313 7.28 21.22 -2.96
N PRO A 314 7.43 22.08 -1.93
CA PRO A 314 6.32 22.82 -1.38
C PRO A 314 5.72 23.75 -2.43
N TYR A 315 4.41 23.72 -2.62
CA TYR A 315 3.71 24.51 -3.63
C TYR A 315 2.95 25.68 -2.98
N PRO A 316 3.02 26.88 -3.56
CA PRO A 316 2.13 27.98 -3.19
C PRO A 316 0.69 27.65 -3.61
N PHE A 317 -0.26 28.42 -3.07
CA PHE A 317 -1.69 28.22 -3.22
C PHE A 317 -2.12 27.97 -4.68
N GLU A 318 -1.72 28.83 -5.63
CA GLU A 318 -2.17 28.73 -7.02
C GLU A 318 -1.66 27.46 -7.73
N LYS A 319 -0.39 27.09 -7.51
CA LYS A 319 0.16 25.86 -8.08
C LYS A 319 -0.49 24.60 -7.50
N ALA A 320 -0.75 24.59 -6.19
CA ALA A 320 -1.44 23.47 -5.56
C ALA A 320 -2.91 23.37 -6.02
N ARG A 321 -3.57 24.53 -6.27
CA ARG A 321 -4.91 24.61 -6.86
C ARG A 321 -4.96 23.98 -8.25
N LEU A 322 -4.00 24.28 -9.09
CA LEU A 322 -3.86 23.66 -10.43
C LEU A 322 -3.76 22.14 -10.32
N VAL A 323 -2.95 21.62 -9.39
CA VAL A 323 -2.84 20.17 -9.18
C VAL A 323 -4.15 19.54 -8.70
N ILE A 324 -4.95 20.23 -7.85
CA ILE A 324 -6.30 19.76 -7.48
C ILE A 324 -7.22 19.68 -8.70
N GLN A 325 -7.14 20.65 -9.60
CA GLN A 325 -7.90 20.62 -10.85
C GLN A 325 -7.50 19.43 -11.74
N GLU A 326 -6.20 19.15 -11.87
CA GLU A 326 -5.71 17.96 -12.57
C GLU A 326 -6.19 16.65 -11.90
N MET A 327 -6.22 16.62 -10.57
CA MET A 327 -6.68 15.44 -9.80
C MET A 327 -8.18 15.23 -9.97
N ALA A 328 -8.97 16.29 -10.00
CA ALA A 328 -10.42 16.22 -10.22
C ALA A 328 -10.75 15.72 -11.64
N ASP A 329 -10.04 16.22 -12.65
CA ASP A 329 -10.18 15.75 -14.03
C ASP A 329 -9.83 14.27 -14.20
N ALA A 330 -8.73 13.83 -13.59
CA ALA A 330 -8.32 12.43 -13.60
C ALA A 330 -9.32 11.53 -12.84
N LEU A 331 -9.88 12.02 -11.73
CA LEU A 331 -10.90 11.31 -10.95
C LEU A 331 -12.19 11.14 -11.75
N ALA A 332 -12.62 12.17 -12.46
CA ALA A 332 -13.80 12.09 -13.36
C ALA A 332 -13.61 11.03 -14.45
N LEU A 333 -12.46 11.00 -15.10
CA LEU A 333 -12.15 9.96 -16.08
C LEU A 333 -12.11 8.55 -15.46
N GLU A 334 -11.64 8.40 -14.23
CA GLU A 334 -11.64 7.12 -13.52
C GLU A 334 -13.05 6.65 -13.17
N LEU A 335 -13.94 7.57 -12.77
CA LEU A 335 -15.35 7.28 -12.53
C LEU A 335 -16.03 6.78 -13.81
N VAL A 336 -15.83 7.49 -14.93
CA VAL A 336 -16.35 7.09 -16.24
C VAL A 336 -15.84 5.72 -16.67
N ASP A 337 -14.55 5.45 -16.52
CA ASP A 337 -13.95 4.15 -16.87
C ASP A 337 -14.53 2.99 -16.08
N LYS A 338 -14.86 3.23 -14.81
CA LYS A 338 -15.45 2.24 -13.90
C LYS A 338 -16.98 2.21 -13.89
N ARG A 339 -17.61 3.07 -14.67
CA ARG A 339 -19.07 3.27 -14.70
C ARG A 339 -19.64 3.57 -13.31
N LEU A 340 -19.01 4.49 -12.60
CA LEU A 340 -19.39 4.92 -11.27
C LEU A 340 -19.76 6.40 -11.27
N ALA A 341 -20.65 6.78 -10.37
CA ALA A 341 -20.98 8.15 -10.06
C ALA A 341 -20.81 8.42 -8.56
N THR A 342 -20.55 9.69 -8.21
CA THR A 342 -20.40 10.16 -6.81
C THR A 342 -21.29 11.35 -6.55
N ASN A 343 -21.71 11.53 -5.29
CA ASN A 343 -22.42 12.74 -4.84
C ASN A 343 -21.64 13.52 -3.77
N GLN A 344 -20.38 13.13 -3.48
CA GLN A 344 -19.59 13.80 -2.44
C GLN A 344 -18.11 13.76 -2.75
N LEU A 345 -17.44 14.93 -2.61
CA LEU A 345 -15.99 15.03 -2.63
C LEU A 345 -15.45 15.43 -1.25
N VAL A 346 -14.34 14.81 -0.87
CA VAL A 346 -13.56 15.17 0.33
C VAL A 346 -12.17 15.56 -0.08
N LEU A 347 -11.72 16.72 0.39
CA LEU A 347 -10.39 17.24 0.13
C LEU A 347 -9.60 17.40 1.43
N THR A 348 -8.35 16.93 1.39
CA THR A 348 -7.38 17.14 2.46
C THR A 348 -6.09 17.70 1.88
N VAL A 349 -5.63 18.84 2.40
CA VAL A 349 -4.38 19.51 2.00
C VAL A 349 -3.45 19.59 3.18
N GLY A 350 -2.36 18.81 3.14
CA GLY A 350 -1.31 18.86 4.15
C GLY A 350 -0.26 19.90 3.77
N TYR A 351 0.11 20.73 4.74
CA TYR A 351 1.09 21.80 4.58
C TYR A 351 2.52 21.31 4.82
N ASP A 352 3.49 22.02 4.25
CA ASP A 352 4.92 21.71 4.44
C ASP A 352 5.45 22.24 5.76
N ILE A 353 6.45 21.56 6.30
CA ILE A 353 7.18 21.96 7.51
C ILE A 353 7.88 23.32 7.35
N GLU A 354 8.19 23.74 6.12
CA GLU A 354 8.81 25.03 5.84
C GLU A 354 7.98 26.21 6.33
N ASN A 355 6.65 26.05 6.41
CA ASN A 355 5.75 27.06 6.97
C ASN A 355 6.03 27.39 8.45
N LEU A 356 6.76 26.52 9.16
CA LEU A 356 7.14 26.74 10.55
C LEU A 356 8.57 27.32 10.70
N LYS A 357 9.29 27.52 9.57
CA LYS A 357 10.64 28.06 9.59
C LYS A 357 10.61 29.58 9.45
N GLY A 358 11.05 30.28 10.49
CA GLY A 358 11.31 31.73 10.46
C GLY A 358 10.08 32.64 10.37
N THR A 359 8.87 32.11 10.42
CA THR A 359 7.63 32.87 10.37
C THR A 359 6.86 32.75 11.69
N ALA A 360 6.14 33.77 12.05
CA ALA A 360 5.21 33.75 13.18
C ALA A 360 3.92 33.00 12.78
N TYR A 361 4.03 31.69 12.43
CA TYR A 361 2.83 30.88 12.24
C TYR A 361 2.07 30.76 13.56
N THR A 362 0.87 31.31 13.61
CA THR A 362 0.02 31.34 14.79
C THR A 362 -1.09 30.30 14.80
N GLY A 363 -1.20 29.51 13.72
CA GLY A 363 -2.21 28.48 13.57
C GLY A 363 -1.92 27.22 14.38
N GLU A 364 -2.85 26.27 14.32
CA GLU A 364 -2.74 24.97 15.00
C GLU A 364 -1.62 24.10 14.38
N VAL A 365 -0.76 23.55 15.23
CA VAL A 365 0.35 22.68 14.85
C VAL A 365 0.04 21.25 15.26
N THR A 366 0.25 20.31 14.36
CA THR A 366 0.10 18.87 14.60
C THR A 366 1.44 18.15 14.44
N THR A 367 1.51 16.92 14.93
CA THR A 367 2.70 16.07 14.79
C THR A 367 2.43 15.00 13.71
N ASP A 368 3.27 14.94 12.71
CA ASP A 368 3.17 13.92 11.67
C ASP A 368 3.64 12.54 12.18
N ARG A 369 3.45 11.50 11.34
CA ARG A 369 3.86 10.12 11.67
C ARG A 369 5.36 9.93 11.91
N TYR A 370 6.18 10.92 11.59
CA TYR A 370 7.64 10.92 11.82
C TYR A 370 8.04 11.74 13.05
N GLY A 371 7.07 12.20 13.84
CA GLY A 371 7.30 13.04 15.02
C GLY A 371 7.63 14.49 14.70
N ARG A 372 7.45 14.95 13.45
CA ARG A 372 7.75 16.34 13.06
C ARG A 372 6.52 17.21 13.25
N LYS A 373 6.74 18.40 13.79
CA LYS A 373 5.70 19.44 13.86
C LYS A 373 5.43 19.98 12.47
N ILE A 374 4.16 20.06 12.09
CA ILE A 374 3.68 20.62 10.82
C ILE A 374 2.39 21.42 11.08
N PRO A 375 2.04 22.43 10.26
CA PRO A 375 0.74 23.06 10.36
C PRO A 375 -0.39 22.04 10.22
N LYS A 376 -1.48 22.23 10.94
CA LYS A 376 -2.66 21.38 10.80
C LYS A 376 -3.15 21.42 9.36
N HIS A 377 -3.44 20.26 8.79
CA HIS A 377 -3.95 20.12 7.44
C HIS A 377 -5.32 20.79 7.27
N ALA A 378 -5.57 21.38 6.09
CA ALA A 378 -6.91 21.75 5.68
C ALA A 378 -7.71 20.52 5.31
N HIS A 379 -8.97 20.46 5.73
CA HIS A 379 -9.88 19.34 5.45
C HIS A 379 -11.30 19.88 5.25
N GLY A 380 -11.98 19.34 4.26
CA GLY A 380 -13.37 19.72 4.01
C GLY A 380 -14.07 18.73 3.08
N THR A 381 -15.39 18.85 3.10
CA THR A 381 -16.31 18.05 2.31
C THR A 381 -17.24 18.97 1.51
N VAL A 382 -17.59 18.56 0.31
CA VAL A 382 -18.65 19.15 -0.50
C VAL A 382 -19.58 18.05 -0.99
N ASN A 383 -20.87 18.23 -0.75
CA ASN A 383 -21.91 17.41 -1.35
C ASN A 383 -22.32 18.03 -2.69
N LEU A 384 -22.60 17.19 -3.66
CA LEU A 384 -23.08 17.56 -4.98
C LEU A 384 -24.61 17.45 -4.99
N ASP A 385 -25.27 18.17 -5.88
CA ASP A 385 -26.75 18.18 -5.95
C ASP A 385 -27.33 16.84 -6.38
N GLY A 386 -26.53 16.00 -7.03
CA GLY A 386 -26.87 14.64 -7.47
C GLY A 386 -25.65 13.76 -7.65
N TYR A 387 -25.87 12.53 -8.09
CA TYR A 387 -24.79 11.63 -8.47
C TYR A 387 -24.27 12.00 -9.86
N THR A 388 -22.96 12.20 -9.98
CA THR A 388 -22.33 12.62 -11.24
C THR A 388 -20.98 11.94 -11.48
N SER A 389 -20.60 11.82 -12.73
CA SER A 389 -19.23 11.56 -13.22
C SER A 389 -18.74 12.68 -14.16
N SER A 390 -19.48 13.81 -14.23
CA SER A 390 -19.12 14.98 -15.04
C SER A 390 -17.79 15.59 -14.55
N GLY A 391 -16.84 15.74 -15.47
CA GLY A 391 -15.55 16.37 -15.20
C GLY A 391 -15.70 17.85 -14.87
N GLU A 392 -16.66 18.54 -15.48
CA GLU A 392 -16.93 19.96 -15.23
C GLU A 392 -17.46 20.19 -13.80
N GLU A 393 -18.44 19.39 -13.38
CA GLU A 393 -19.04 19.50 -12.05
C GLU A 393 -18.02 19.15 -10.96
N LEU A 394 -17.28 18.04 -11.11
CA LEU A 394 -16.27 17.61 -10.15
C LEU A 394 -15.12 18.60 -10.05
N LEU A 395 -14.67 19.16 -11.17
CA LEU A 395 -13.63 20.18 -11.21
C LEU A 395 -14.08 21.46 -10.51
N LYS A 396 -15.29 21.94 -10.80
CA LYS A 396 -15.89 23.10 -10.14
C LYS A 396 -16.04 22.90 -8.64
N ALA A 397 -16.58 21.77 -8.22
CA ALA A 397 -16.79 21.43 -6.81
C ALA A 397 -15.45 21.31 -6.06
N ALA A 398 -14.47 20.59 -6.59
CA ALA A 398 -13.15 20.44 -5.99
C ALA A 398 -12.40 21.76 -5.87
N THR A 399 -12.48 22.62 -6.91
CA THR A 399 -11.85 23.94 -6.93
C THR A 399 -12.50 24.88 -5.90
N SER A 400 -13.83 24.94 -5.86
CA SER A 400 -14.55 25.76 -4.88
C SER A 400 -14.29 25.29 -3.45
N LEU A 401 -14.20 23.98 -3.22
CA LEU A 401 -13.85 23.42 -1.91
C LEU A 401 -12.43 23.83 -1.51
N TYR A 402 -11.46 23.71 -2.43
CA TYR A 402 -10.08 24.14 -2.21
C TYR A 402 -9.99 25.62 -1.83
N ASP A 403 -10.62 26.51 -2.62
CA ASP A 403 -10.63 27.94 -2.41
C ASP A 403 -11.23 28.35 -1.05
N ARG A 404 -12.17 27.55 -0.53
CA ARG A 404 -12.84 27.77 0.75
C ARG A 404 -12.03 27.33 1.97
N ILE A 405 -11.29 26.20 1.87
CA ILE A 405 -10.69 25.58 3.06
C ILE A 405 -9.18 25.82 3.19
N VAL A 406 -8.49 26.14 2.09
CA VAL A 406 -7.02 26.20 2.08
C VAL A 406 -6.53 27.60 2.43
N ASP A 407 -5.57 27.67 3.34
CA ASP A 407 -4.90 28.92 3.68
C ASP A 407 -3.95 29.35 2.55
N LYS A 408 -4.21 30.54 1.99
CA LYS A 408 -3.49 31.08 0.83
C LYS A 408 -2.03 31.44 1.14
N THR A 409 -1.68 31.58 2.40
CA THR A 409 -0.34 31.97 2.83
C THR A 409 0.60 30.80 3.05
N LEU A 410 0.05 29.57 3.11
CA LEU A 410 0.79 28.37 3.44
C LEU A 410 1.18 27.55 2.21
N LEU A 411 2.38 27.02 2.25
CA LEU A 411 2.90 26.09 1.24
C LEU A 411 2.30 24.68 1.42
N ALA A 412 1.65 24.17 0.38
CA ALA A 412 1.08 22.83 0.35
C ALA A 412 2.15 21.77 0.02
N ARG A 413 2.02 20.60 0.62
CA ARG A 413 2.94 19.45 0.38
C ARG A 413 2.23 18.16 0.00
N ARG A 414 1.06 17.93 0.55
CA ARG A 414 0.27 16.72 0.29
C ARG A 414 -1.14 17.09 -0.09
N LEU A 415 -1.61 16.51 -1.18
CA LEU A 415 -2.97 16.69 -1.69
C LEU A 415 -3.67 15.33 -1.69
N THR A 416 -4.89 15.28 -1.23
CA THR A 416 -5.71 14.06 -1.25
C THR A 416 -7.14 14.45 -1.60
N LEU A 417 -7.65 13.94 -2.71
CA LEU A 417 -9.02 14.11 -3.18
C LEU A 417 -9.70 12.75 -3.17
N CYS A 418 -10.87 12.68 -2.58
CA CYS A 418 -11.67 11.45 -2.45
C CYS A 418 -13.07 11.68 -3.00
N ALA A 419 -13.54 10.76 -3.84
CA ALA A 419 -14.96 10.62 -4.20
C ALA A 419 -15.57 9.55 -3.29
N ASN A 420 -16.59 9.93 -2.53
CA ASN A 420 -17.32 9.06 -1.64
C ASN A 420 -18.71 8.68 -2.19
N HIS A 421 -19.39 7.78 -1.50
CA HIS A 421 -20.75 7.33 -1.82
C HIS A 421 -20.86 6.89 -3.29
N LEU A 422 -19.91 6.08 -3.76
CA LEU A 422 -19.91 5.63 -5.13
C LEU A 422 -21.05 4.66 -5.40
N LEU A 423 -21.82 4.94 -6.44
CA LEU A 423 -22.84 4.05 -6.99
C LEU A 423 -22.46 3.67 -8.44
N ASP A 424 -22.88 2.47 -8.85
CA ASP A 424 -22.90 2.12 -10.26
C ASP A 424 -23.87 3.08 -10.99
N GLU A 425 -23.48 3.57 -12.16
CA GLU A 425 -24.30 4.52 -12.94
C GLU A 425 -25.69 3.98 -13.23
N SER A 426 -25.83 2.67 -13.41
CA SER A 426 -27.12 2.00 -13.62
C SER A 426 -28.01 1.95 -12.35
N SER A 427 -27.43 2.22 -11.19
CA SER A 427 -28.09 2.19 -9.88
C SER A 427 -28.35 3.58 -9.31
N VAL A 428 -27.97 4.63 -10.04
CA VAL A 428 -28.26 6.01 -9.63
C VAL A 428 -29.78 6.21 -9.62
N PRO A 429 -30.37 6.65 -8.49
CA PRO A 429 -31.79 6.92 -8.45
C PRO A 429 -32.19 7.94 -9.49
N GLU A 430 -33.25 7.68 -10.23
CA GLU A 430 -33.88 8.73 -11.05
C GLU A 430 -34.34 9.87 -10.14
N ASP A 431 -34.30 11.11 -10.66
CA ASP A 431 -34.75 12.28 -9.91
C ASP A 431 -36.11 12.03 -9.25
N LEU A 432 -36.18 12.24 -7.93
CA LEU A 432 -37.46 12.20 -7.23
C LEU A 432 -38.40 13.21 -7.88
N PRO A 433 -39.69 12.87 -8.05
CA PRO A 433 -40.67 13.84 -8.58
C PRO A 433 -40.65 15.08 -7.69
N GLU A 434 -40.29 16.23 -8.26
CA GLU A 434 -40.33 17.48 -7.53
C GLU A 434 -41.75 17.86 -7.15
N GLN A 435 -41.91 18.39 -5.95
CA GLN A 435 -43.16 18.98 -5.56
C GLN A 435 -43.40 20.20 -6.42
N ILE A 436 -44.48 20.17 -7.20
CA ILE A 436 -44.89 21.25 -8.09
C ILE A 436 -45.29 22.46 -7.22
N ASP A 437 -44.63 23.61 -7.44
CA ASP A 437 -45.03 24.87 -6.85
C ASP A 437 -45.61 25.81 -7.92
N LEU A 438 -46.51 26.73 -7.49
CA LEU A 438 -47.28 27.62 -8.39
C LEU A 438 -46.46 28.77 -8.92
N PHE A 439 -45.21 28.99 -8.47
CA PHE A 439 -44.39 30.15 -8.83
C PHE A 439 -43.21 29.78 -9.71
N THR A 440 -42.97 28.50 -9.97
CA THR A 440 -41.89 28.02 -10.83
C THR A 440 -42.31 27.96 -12.30
N ASP A 441 -41.55 28.58 -13.20
CA ASP A 441 -41.69 28.40 -14.64
C ASP A 441 -41.14 27.05 -15.08
N TYR A 442 -42.04 26.05 -15.09
CA TYR A 442 -41.69 24.66 -15.45
C TYR A 442 -41.25 24.53 -16.89
N SER A 443 -41.70 25.41 -17.82
CA SER A 443 -41.28 25.38 -19.22
C SER A 443 -39.83 25.82 -19.38
N ALA A 444 -39.43 26.87 -18.66
CA ALA A 444 -38.05 27.31 -18.58
C ALA A 444 -37.14 26.28 -17.94
N LYS A 445 -37.62 25.64 -16.86
CA LYS A 445 -36.87 24.59 -16.12
C LYS A 445 -36.67 23.35 -16.99
N GLU A 446 -37.72 22.91 -17.71
CA GLU A 446 -37.63 21.76 -18.63
C GLU A 446 -36.65 22.02 -19.77
N LYS A 447 -36.64 23.26 -20.31
CA LYS A 447 -35.68 23.67 -21.33
C LYS A 447 -34.25 23.64 -20.80
N GLN A 448 -34.02 24.21 -19.61
CA GLN A 448 -32.71 24.17 -18.97
C GLN A 448 -32.24 22.72 -18.69
N LYS A 449 -33.14 21.84 -18.24
CA LYS A 449 -32.83 20.42 -18.02
C LYS A 449 -32.43 19.75 -19.34
N LYS A 450 -33.15 19.93 -20.42
CA LYS A 450 -32.81 19.39 -21.75
C LYS A 450 -31.47 19.90 -22.27
N GLU A 451 -31.17 21.20 -22.06
CA GLU A 451 -29.87 21.76 -22.41
C GLU A 451 -28.73 21.16 -21.59
N ALA A 452 -28.92 20.98 -20.26
CA ALA A 452 -27.98 20.33 -19.36
C ALA A 452 -27.75 18.86 -19.75
N ASP A 453 -28.82 18.10 -20.00
CA ASP A 453 -28.75 16.69 -20.40
C ASP A 453 -27.96 16.53 -21.73
N THR A 454 -28.20 17.47 -22.68
CA THR A 454 -27.46 17.48 -23.96
C THR A 454 -25.98 17.79 -23.75
N ALA A 455 -25.65 18.73 -22.88
CA ALA A 455 -24.27 19.08 -22.53
C ALA A 455 -23.58 17.92 -21.83
N HIS A 456 -24.23 17.26 -20.87
CA HIS A 456 -23.73 16.08 -20.16
C HIS A 456 -23.48 14.90 -21.12
N ALA A 457 -24.40 14.64 -22.06
CA ALA A 457 -24.23 13.59 -23.07
C ALA A 457 -23.05 13.87 -23.99
N ARG A 458 -22.82 15.14 -24.38
CA ARG A 458 -21.67 15.57 -25.19
C ARG A 458 -20.36 15.42 -24.39
N GLU A 459 -20.34 15.86 -23.14
CA GLU A 459 -19.18 15.71 -22.24
C GLU A 459 -18.83 14.25 -22.05
N ARG A 460 -19.82 13.39 -21.76
CA ARG A 460 -19.65 11.95 -21.60
C ARG A 460 -18.97 11.32 -22.83
N LYS A 461 -19.45 11.63 -24.01
CA LYS A 461 -18.85 11.12 -25.26
C LYS A 461 -17.41 11.58 -25.42
N LEU A 462 -17.09 12.81 -25.01
CA LEU A 462 -15.72 13.33 -25.03
C LEU A 462 -14.83 12.57 -24.04
N GLN A 463 -15.29 12.34 -22.79
CA GLN A 463 -14.56 11.59 -21.78
C GLN A 463 -14.29 10.15 -22.23
N GLU A 464 -15.26 9.46 -22.81
CA GLU A 464 -15.10 8.12 -23.36
C GLU A 464 -14.08 8.08 -24.50
N THR A 465 -14.14 9.06 -25.41
CA THR A 465 -13.16 9.19 -26.50
C THR A 465 -11.76 9.43 -25.96
N MET A 466 -11.61 10.29 -24.95
CA MET A 466 -10.32 10.53 -24.28
C MET A 466 -9.78 9.27 -23.61
N LEU A 467 -10.65 8.49 -22.96
CA LEU A 467 -10.29 7.22 -22.35
C LEU A 467 -9.80 6.22 -23.39
N ASP A 468 -10.49 6.09 -24.51
CA ASP A 468 -10.09 5.19 -25.60
C ASP A 468 -8.73 5.57 -26.20
N ILE A 469 -8.48 6.86 -26.41
CA ILE A 469 -7.17 7.34 -26.85
C ILE A 469 -6.10 7.03 -25.82
N LYS A 470 -6.35 7.31 -24.52
CA LYS A 470 -5.39 7.04 -23.45
C LYS A 470 -5.10 5.54 -23.26
N LYS A 471 -6.11 4.68 -23.45
CA LYS A 471 -5.94 3.22 -23.40
C LYS A 471 -5.10 2.68 -24.55
N ARG A 472 -5.29 3.22 -25.77
CA ARG A 472 -4.59 2.75 -27.00
C ARG A 472 -3.18 3.29 -27.12
N PHE A 473 -2.97 4.57 -26.77
CA PHE A 473 -1.74 5.29 -27.07
C PHE A 473 -0.98 5.77 -25.82
N GLY A 474 -1.47 5.43 -24.62
CA GLY A 474 -0.87 5.81 -23.35
C GLY A 474 -1.51 7.08 -22.74
N LYS A 475 -1.35 7.21 -21.41
CA LYS A 475 -2.03 8.24 -20.61
C LYS A 475 -1.70 9.68 -21.04
N ASN A 476 -0.55 9.90 -21.67
CA ASN A 476 -0.09 11.22 -22.13
C ASN A 476 -0.42 11.49 -23.61
N ALA A 477 -1.11 10.58 -24.31
CA ALA A 477 -1.45 10.76 -25.72
C ALA A 477 -2.41 11.95 -25.97
N ILE A 478 -3.24 12.27 -24.98
CA ILE A 478 -4.11 13.45 -24.99
C ILE A 478 -4.08 14.11 -23.62
N LEU A 479 -3.81 15.42 -23.59
CA LEU A 479 -3.72 16.24 -22.40
C LEU A 479 -4.61 17.47 -22.55
N LYS A 480 -5.15 17.99 -21.46
CA LYS A 480 -5.82 19.30 -21.42
C LYS A 480 -4.80 20.42 -21.30
N GLY A 481 -5.15 21.65 -21.68
CA GLY A 481 -4.25 22.81 -21.59
C GLY A 481 -3.69 23.02 -20.18
N LEU A 482 -4.51 22.83 -19.16
CA LEU A 482 -4.10 22.94 -17.74
C LEU A 482 -2.93 22.00 -17.37
N ASN A 483 -2.76 20.87 -18.05
CA ASN A 483 -1.66 19.92 -17.79
C ASN A 483 -0.30 20.40 -18.33
N LEU A 484 -0.28 21.52 -19.04
CA LEU A 484 0.91 22.15 -19.63
C LEU A 484 1.32 23.44 -18.91
N GLU A 485 0.54 23.87 -17.92
CA GLU A 485 0.83 25.06 -17.12
C GLU A 485 1.99 24.85 -16.16
N ASP A 486 2.62 25.95 -15.74
CA ASP A 486 3.72 25.88 -14.75
C ASP A 486 3.22 25.39 -13.39
N GLY A 487 3.79 24.31 -12.92
CA GLY A 487 3.37 23.61 -11.69
C GLY A 487 2.44 22.42 -11.91
N ALA A 488 1.98 22.18 -13.16
CA ALA A 488 1.21 20.98 -13.50
C ALA A 488 2.04 19.68 -13.27
N THR A 489 1.40 18.64 -12.79
CA THR A 489 2.07 17.37 -12.42
C THR A 489 1.54 16.16 -13.18
N ALA A 490 0.40 16.28 -13.87
CA ALA A 490 -0.29 15.14 -14.48
C ALA A 490 0.58 14.40 -15.50
N ARG A 491 1.37 15.11 -16.30
CA ARG A 491 2.24 14.51 -17.32
C ARG A 491 3.29 13.57 -16.71
N GLU A 492 3.93 13.98 -15.62
CA GLU A 492 4.91 13.14 -14.89
C GLU A 492 4.19 12.02 -14.16
N ARG A 493 3.04 12.32 -13.55
CA ARG A 493 2.24 11.36 -12.79
C ARG A 493 1.69 10.24 -13.67
N ASN A 494 1.33 10.52 -14.91
CA ASN A 494 0.87 9.54 -15.88
C ASN A 494 1.92 8.48 -16.20
N ASN A 495 3.22 8.80 -16.00
CA ASN A 495 4.34 7.88 -16.15
C ASN A 495 4.67 7.13 -14.83
N GLN A 496 3.76 7.13 -13.87
CA GLN A 496 3.94 6.51 -12.58
C GLN A 496 2.85 5.48 -12.29
N ILE A 497 3.21 4.44 -11.54
CA ILE A 497 2.30 3.47 -10.93
C ILE A 497 2.57 3.51 -9.43
N GLY A 498 1.52 3.74 -8.61
CA GLY A 498 1.68 3.85 -7.16
C GLY A 498 2.64 4.97 -6.69
N GLY A 499 2.84 6.02 -7.52
CA GLY A 499 3.75 7.12 -7.23
C GLY A 499 5.24 6.85 -7.53
N HIS A 500 5.55 5.75 -8.22
CA HIS A 500 6.91 5.37 -8.67
C HIS A 500 6.93 5.23 -10.20
N LYS A 501 8.12 5.27 -10.80
CA LYS A 501 8.26 5.08 -12.25
C LYS A 501 7.60 3.78 -12.72
N ALA A 502 6.83 3.87 -13.81
CA ALA A 502 6.14 2.74 -14.43
C ALA A 502 7.11 1.73 -15.05
#